data_113bd5ec3d8021c4d51d188c40b68580
#
_entry.id   113bd5ec3d8021c4d51d188c40b68580
#
_cell.length_a   1.000
_cell.length_b   1.000
_cell.length_c   1.000
_cell.angle_alpha   90.00
_cell.angle_beta   90.00
_cell.angle_gamma   90.00
#
_symmetry.space_group_name_H-M   'P 1'
#
loop_
_entity.id
_entity.type
_entity.pdbx_description
1 polymer ?
#
loop_
_entity_poly.entity_id
_entity_poly.type
_entity_poly.pdbx_seq_one_letter_code
_entity_poly.pdbx_strand_id
1 'polypeptide(L)'
;MFFKPKFYETDPAAPIRFTGETALELPEAETSGFLKKLYSETFGDNAAKTGTLCSKLTFIRGLPGNSETGEEEYVLEIGETSRIYANSDRGFVYGMVTLASLKGRTFAGTLRDRPVCSVRGYRVYLPGRENIPVFKAMVDFLAEYKYNSVVLEIGGAMEYKRHPEINEKWVEFCREMYENPHRAAEVEFYTYPWTKNSIHCENGDGGVLTQDECRELAAYCRSRGMEVIPEVPTLSHSDYICLAHPEIAEIAEDAYPDTYCPNHPDTYRYVFDILDEVIDVFKPRQIHIGHDETYTLGICERCRGTDPVELYVGDIRKIKEYLDSKNVRVSMWAEKLLRAYTKEGEPIGGTGTAELNDGNEWPIPALWECRDRMPEGLLYCNWYWSFGKEHDRVFHDRGYPMFFGNFDTADCEDWAERIAWGCLGGWVSNWGSFEEEYMQRNMQYFNLIGAADAFWNSDFDSNDKQTLVDRTFAEAYRRKWKNTPHTITVRHRTNENLRHEFFWCGVFIDDKKYRIGSYEVTYADGTTVLLPVKYGTNIGAKAMPSYPVDSELFQLAGTTLPLGENGDLWYECRYENPHPDKKIEHIRYLPIREDFTVEYGIVTP
;
A
#
# COMPACT_ATOMS: atom_id res chain seq x y z
N MET A 1 11.92 -18.58 10.14
CA MET A 1 12.24 -17.61 9.05
C MET A 1 10.93 -17.34 8.32
N PHE A 2 10.54 -16.09 8.17
CA PHE A 2 9.29 -15.73 7.51
C PHE A 2 9.34 -16.07 6.01
N PHE A 3 10.40 -15.62 5.32
CA PHE A 3 10.67 -16.05 3.96
C PHE A 3 11.39 -17.39 3.96
N LYS A 4 10.85 -18.38 3.23
CA LYS A 4 11.41 -19.72 3.11
C LYS A 4 12.26 -19.83 1.85
N PRO A 5 13.59 -19.98 1.95
CA PRO A 5 14.44 -20.07 0.77
C PRO A 5 14.12 -21.30 -0.09
N LYS A 6 14.28 -21.15 -1.39
CA LYS A 6 14.10 -22.26 -2.36
C LYS A 6 15.15 -23.36 -2.19
N PHE A 7 16.34 -22.97 -1.70
CA PHE A 7 17.41 -23.91 -1.34
C PHE A 7 18.11 -23.39 -0.09
N TYR A 8 18.36 -24.27 0.88
CA TYR A 8 19.04 -23.96 2.13
C TYR A 8 19.80 -25.18 2.63
N GLU A 9 21.12 -25.16 2.50
CA GLU A 9 22.02 -26.20 2.99
C GLU A 9 23.06 -25.57 3.91
N THR A 10 23.06 -25.95 5.17
CA THR A 10 23.96 -25.40 6.19
C THR A 10 24.47 -26.47 7.12
N ASP A 11 25.65 -26.26 7.69
CA ASP A 11 26.22 -27.10 8.73
C ASP A 11 25.91 -26.53 10.13
N PRO A 12 24.98 -27.12 10.88
CA PRO A 12 24.62 -26.64 12.22
C PRO A 12 25.79 -26.71 13.22
N ALA A 13 26.86 -27.50 12.91
CA ALA A 13 28.05 -27.61 13.75
C ALA A 13 29.05 -26.46 13.50
N ALA A 14 28.85 -25.65 12.44
CA ALA A 14 29.71 -24.54 12.05
C ALA A 14 29.01 -23.18 12.17
N PRO A 15 28.73 -22.67 13.39
CA PRO A 15 28.09 -21.38 13.56
C PRO A 15 29.01 -20.24 13.12
N ILE A 16 28.48 -19.31 12.34
CA ILE A 16 29.16 -18.09 11.85
C ILE A 16 28.60 -16.86 12.56
N ARG A 17 29.48 -15.99 12.98
CA ARG A 17 29.13 -14.75 13.68
C ARG A 17 29.49 -13.54 12.83
N PHE A 18 28.53 -12.67 12.60
CA PHE A 18 28.71 -11.34 12.00
C PHE A 18 28.76 -10.30 13.11
N THR A 19 29.64 -9.30 12.99
CA THR A 19 29.85 -8.24 13.98
C THR A 19 30.16 -6.92 13.29
N GLY A 20 30.31 -5.84 14.08
CA GLY A 20 30.81 -4.57 13.58
C GLY A 20 32.25 -4.62 13.04
N GLU A 21 33.03 -5.68 13.37
CA GLU A 21 34.40 -5.91 12.88
C GLU A 21 34.45 -6.57 11.50
N THR A 22 33.34 -7.15 11.02
CA THR A 22 33.29 -7.75 9.69
C THR A 22 33.48 -6.68 8.62
N ALA A 23 34.48 -6.83 7.77
CA ALA A 23 34.73 -5.92 6.65
C ALA A 23 33.63 -6.04 5.60
N LEU A 24 33.01 -4.91 5.21
CA LEU A 24 32.00 -4.86 4.16
C LEU A 24 32.61 -4.37 2.86
N GLU A 25 32.56 -5.18 1.80
CA GLU A 25 32.80 -4.75 0.43
C GLU A 25 31.46 -4.52 -0.28
N LEU A 26 30.97 -3.30 -0.18
CA LEU A 26 29.69 -2.90 -0.76
C LEU A 26 29.78 -2.76 -2.28
N PRO A 27 28.68 -3.03 -3.02
CA PRO A 27 28.63 -2.79 -4.47
C PRO A 27 28.65 -1.28 -4.75
N GLU A 28 29.08 -0.88 -5.93
CA GLU A 28 28.86 0.49 -6.42
C GLU A 28 27.41 0.60 -6.94
N ALA A 29 26.51 1.01 -6.06
CA ALA A 29 25.06 1.00 -6.29
C ALA A 29 24.33 2.04 -5.44
N GLU A 30 23.16 2.50 -5.91
CA GLU A 30 22.31 3.41 -5.13
C GLU A 30 21.88 2.81 -3.78
N THR A 31 21.79 1.48 -3.69
CA THR A 31 21.40 0.74 -2.49
C THR A 31 22.52 0.59 -1.45
N SER A 32 23.76 0.94 -1.75
CA SER A 32 24.93 0.69 -0.87
C SER A 32 24.78 1.31 0.52
N GLY A 33 24.22 2.52 0.60
CA GLY A 33 23.94 3.19 1.88
C GLY A 33 22.95 2.42 2.73
N PHE A 34 21.92 1.89 2.10
CA PHE A 34 20.88 1.08 2.77
C PHE A 34 21.42 -0.29 3.21
N LEU A 35 22.21 -0.95 2.37
CA LEU A 35 22.87 -2.21 2.72
C LEU A 35 23.77 -2.05 3.96
N LYS A 36 24.55 -0.96 4.02
CA LYS A 36 25.38 -0.64 5.18
C LYS A 36 24.53 -0.40 6.43
N LYS A 37 23.44 0.37 6.30
CA LYS A 37 22.48 0.62 7.39
C LYS A 37 21.91 -0.68 7.94
N LEU A 38 21.34 -1.54 7.08
CA LEU A 38 20.77 -2.84 7.48
C LEU A 38 21.80 -3.71 8.20
N TYR A 39 23.03 -3.76 7.68
CA TYR A 39 24.10 -4.52 8.32
C TYR A 39 24.41 -3.98 9.72
N SER A 40 24.62 -2.67 9.85
CA SER A 40 25.00 -2.03 11.12
C SER A 40 23.91 -2.17 12.18
N GLU A 41 22.64 -1.99 11.82
CA GLU A 41 21.50 -2.16 12.73
C GLU A 41 21.32 -3.61 13.18
N THR A 42 21.68 -4.55 12.30
CA THR A 42 21.54 -5.98 12.61
C THR A 42 22.71 -6.50 13.45
N PHE A 43 23.93 -6.19 13.09
CA PHE A 43 25.13 -6.85 13.59
C PHE A 43 26.13 -5.92 14.33
N GLY A 44 25.90 -4.58 14.31
CA GLY A 44 26.85 -3.60 14.86
C GLY A 44 27.12 -3.79 16.35
N ASP A 45 26.09 -3.66 17.19
CA ASP A 45 26.22 -3.64 18.66
C ASP A 45 25.86 -4.98 19.35
N ASN A 46 25.27 -5.93 18.63
CA ASN A 46 24.69 -7.16 19.15
C ASN A 46 25.33 -8.41 18.54
N ALA A 47 26.63 -8.50 18.62
CA ALA A 47 27.34 -9.68 18.14
C ALA A 47 26.92 -10.96 18.91
N ALA A 48 26.62 -12.01 18.20
CA ALA A 48 26.52 -13.34 18.80
C ALA A 48 27.84 -13.64 19.55
N LYS A 49 27.74 -14.16 20.79
CA LYS A 49 28.93 -14.41 21.63
C LYS A 49 29.69 -15.68 21.20
N THR A 50 29.09 -16.53 20.37
CA THR A 50 29.62 -17.84 19.96
C THR A 50 29.66 -17.97 18.45
N GLY A 51 30.60 -18.71 17.91
CA GLY A 51 30.81 -18.98 16.49
C GLY A 51 32.07 -18.35 15.90
N THR A 52 32.48 -18.86 14.74
CA THR A 52 33.62 -18.33 13.98
C THR A 52 33.28 -16.95 13.42
N LEU A 53 34.19 -15.99 13.56
CA LEU A 53 33.99 -14.64 13.04
C LEU A 53 34.00 -14.65 11.50
N CYS A 54 32.97 -14.08 10.88
CA CYS A 54 33.03 -13.71 9.48
C CYS A 54 33.95 -12.48 9.33
N SER A 55 35.10 -12.67 8.71
CA SER A 55 36.08 -11.59 8.53
C SER A 55 35.65 -10.59 7.47
N LYS A 56 34.87 -11.02 6.46
CA LYS A 56 34.51 -10.23 5.31
C LYS A 56 33.18 -10.65 4.69
N LEU A 57 32.35 -9.68 4.34
CA LEU A 57 31.14 -9.85 3.53
C LEU A 57 31.27 -9.04 2.23
N THR A 58 31.20 -9.73 1.10
CA THR A 58 31.36 -9.15 -0.24
C THR A 58 30.06 -9.30 -1.04
N PHE A 59 29.70 -8.26 -1.81
CA PHE A 59 28.59 -8.27 -2.75
C PHE A 59 29.13 -8.44 -4.17
N ILE A 60 28.67 -9.49 -4.87
CA ILE A 60 29.21 -9.89 -6.18
C ILE A 60 28.11 -9.87 -7.23
N ARG A 61 28.30 -9.08 -8.28
CA ARG A 61 27.38 -9.03 -9.41
C ARG A 61 27.47 -10.33 -10.23
N GLY A 62 26.31 -10.95 -10.51
CA GLY A 62 26.18 -12.23 -11.18
C GLY A 62 25.91 -13.38 -10.20
N LEU A 63 25.22 -14.42 -10.68
CA LEU A 63 24.93 -15.61 -9.89
C LEU A 63 25.96 -16.72 -10.17
N PRO A 64 26.35 -17.54 -9.17
CA PRO A 64 27.26 -18.65 -9.40
C PRO A 64 26.61 -19.70 -10.33
N GLY A 65 27.41 -20.27 -11.25
CA GLY A 65 26.98 -21.34 -12.15
C GLY A 65 26.31 -20.89 -13.45
N ASN A 66 26.52 -19.65 -13.91
CA ASN A 66 25.99 -19.10 -15.17
C ASN A 66 24.45 -19.26 -15.33
N SER A 67 23.70 -19.24 -14.25
CA SER A 67 22.24 -19.27 -14.34
C SER A 67 21.73 -17.88 -14.73
N GLU A 68 21.15 -17.75 -15.93
CA GLU A 68 20.47 -16.53 -16.40
C GLU A 68 19.10 -16.31 -15.72
N THR A 69 18.93 -16.78 -14.50
CA THR A 69 17.67 -16.62 -13.77
C THR A 69 17.56 -15.21 -13.19
N GLY A 70 16.36 -14.69 -13.25
CA GLY A 70 15.82 -13.37 -12.96
C GLY A 70 16.63 -12.33 -12.18
N GLU A 71 16.30 -11.07 -12.41
CA GLU A 71 16.94 -9.92 -11.75
C GLU A 71 16.85 -9.94 -10.21
N GLU A 72 15.91 -10.70 -9.64
CA GLU A 72 15.58 -10.67 -8.22
C GLU A 72 16.07 -11.89 -7.43
N GLU A 73 16.73 -12.82 -8.10
CA GLU A 73 17.35 -13.97 -7.47
C GLU A 73 18.67 -13.58 -6.80
N TYR A 74 18.96 -14.22 -5.68
CA TYR A 74 20.23 -14.08 -4.97
C TYR A 74 20.72 -15.41 -4.39
N VAL A 75 22.03 -15.47 -4.15
CA VAL A 75 22.70 -16.57 -3.46
C VAL A 75 23.53 -16.02 -2.30
N LEU A 76 23.40 -16.62 -1.13
CA LEU A 76 24.24 -16.36 0.03
C LEU A 76 25.20 -17.54 0.20
N GLU A 77 26.50 -17.26 0.21
CA GLU A 77 27.51 -18.17 0.71
C GLU A 77 27.98 -17.64 2.07
N ILE A 78 27.77 -18.45 3.12
CA ILE A 78 28.02 -18.06 4.51
C ILE A 78 29.21 -18.87 5.03
N GLY A 79 30.22 -18.19 5.55
CA GLY A 79 31.44 -18.76 6.09
C GLY A 79 32.35 -17.74 6.76
N GLU A 80 33.61 -18.08 6.99
CA GLU A 80 34.62 -17.15 7.50
C GLU A 80 34.82 -15.93 6.54
N THR A 81 34.56 -16.15 5.26
CA THR A 81 34.39 -15.13 4.24
C THR A 81 33.05 -15.39 3.57
N SER A 82 32.13 -14.44 3.66
CA SER A 82 30.78 -14.59 3.14
C SER A 82 30.55 -13.76 1.88
N ARG A 83 29.62 -14.18 1.03
CA ARG A 83 29.28 -13.52 -0.22
C ARG A 83 27.79 -13.47 -0.45
N ILE A 84 27.33 -12.34 -1.02
CA ILE A 84 25.98 -12.18 -1.56
C ILE A 84 26.10 -11.99 -3.07
N TYR A 85 25.60 -12.94 -3.83
CA TYR A 85 25.56 -12.87 -5.30
C TYR A 85 24.16 -12.45 -5.75
N ALA A 86 24.08 -11.51 -6.69
CA ALA A 86 22.82 -11.13 -7.32
C ALA A 86 23.05 -10.46 -8.69
N ASN A 87 22.04 -10.52 -9.57
CA ASN A 87 22.09 -9.88 -10.88
C ASN A 87 21.74 -8.37 -10.82
N SER A 88 21.06 -7.94 -9.75
CA SER A 88 20.60 -6.55 -9.57
C SER A 88 20.88 -6.02 -8.17
N ASP A 89 20.78 -4.71 -8.01
CA ASP A 89 20.89 -4.04 -6.71
C ASP A 89 19.80 -4.49 -5.75
N ARG A 90 18.60 -4.74 -6.27
CA ARG A 90 17.47 -5.27 -5.54
C ARG A 90 17.75 -6.67 -4.97
N GLY A 91 18.37 -7.53 -5.76
CA GLY A 91 18.80 -8.85 -5.31
C GLY A 91 19.79 -8.77 -4.14
N PHE A 92 20.69 -7.78 -4.12
CA PHE A 92 21.57 -7.53 -2.97
C PHE A 92 20.80 -7.14 -1.72
N VAL A 93 19.77 -6.28 -1.86
CA VAL A 93 18.90 -5.91 -0.73
C VAL A 93 18.22 -7.15 -0.16
N TYR A 94 17.64 -8.00 -1.01
CA TYR A 94 16.96 -9.22 -0.57
C TYR A 94 17.90 -10.22 0.09
N GLY A 95 19.10 -10.37 -0.44
CA GLY A 95 20.14 -11.18 0.18
C GLY A 95 20.53 -10.67 1.57
N MET A 96 20.70 -9.36 1.71
CA MET A 96 21.03 -8.73 3.00
C MET A 96 19.88 -8.86 4.02
N VAL A 97 18.63 -8.64 3.58
CA VAL A 97 17.43 -8.87 4.41
C VAL A 97 17.35 -10.30 4.92
N THR A 98 17.63 -11.26 4.05
CA THR A 98 17.65 -12.68 4.44
C THR A 98 18.78 -12.95 5.43
N LEU A 99 19.99 -12.47 5.19
CA LEU A 99 21.10 -12.61 6.14
C LEU A 99 20.74 -12.00 7.51
N ALA A 100 20.12 -10.81 7.51
CA ALA A 100 19.66 -10.15 8.73
C ALA A 100 18.63 -10.99 9.51
N SER A 101 17.71 -11.67 8.79
CA SER A 101 16.71 -12.55 9.39
C SER A 101 17.29 -13.80 10.08
N LEU A 102 18.52 -14.18 9.71
CA LEU A 102 19.25 -15.30 10.30
C LEU A 102 20.03 -14.92 11.57
N LYS A 103 19.96 -13.67 12.03
CA LYS A 103 20.68 -13.20 13.21
C LYS A 103 20.57 -14.18 14.39
N GLY A 104 21.70 -14.60 14.93
CA GLY A 104 21.77 -15.57 16.04
C GLY A 104 21.56 -17.04 15.64
N ARG A 105 21.32 -17.33 14.36
CA ARG A 105 21.15 -18.68 13.78
C ARG A 105 21.86 -18.79 12.43
N THR A 106 23.00 -18.15 12.30
CA THR A 106 23.79 -18.14 11.08
C THR A 106 24.82 -19.27 11.12
N PHE A 107 24.79 -20.15 10.14
CA PHE A 107 25.67 -21.31 10.02
C PHE A 107 26.39 -21.28 8.67
N ALA A 108 27.57 -21.91 8.58
CA ALA A 108 28.26 -22.06 7.31
C ALA A 108 27.42 -22.84 6.31
N GLY A 109 27.36 -22.38 5.07
CA GLY A 109 26.56 -23.04 4.03
C GLY A 109 26.13 -22.11 2.90
N THR A 110 25.18 -22.60 2.11
CA THR A 110 24.65 -21.90 0.94
C THR A 110 23.13 -21.80 1.02
N LEU A 111 22.62 -20.61 0.68
CA LEU A 111 21.20 -20.32 0.56
C LEU A 111 20.94 -19.69 -0.81
N ARG A 112 19.92 -20.15 -1.53
CA ARG A 112 19.46 -19.57 -2.79
C ARG A 112 17.98 -19.31 -2.71
N ASP A 113 17.56 -18.11 -3.18
CA ASP A 113 16.17 -17.73 -3.07
C ASP A 113 15.77 -16.71 -4.15
N ARG A 114 14.46 -16.69 -4.45
CA ARG A 114 13.82 -15.79 -5.42
C ARG A 114 12.32 -15.69 -5.13
N PRO A 115 11.65 -14.60 -5.55
CA PRO A 115 10.20 -14.49 -5.41
C PRO A 115 9.43 -15.48 -6.30
N VAL A 116 8.18 -15.75 -5.93
CA VAL A 116 7.21 -16.42 -6.80
C VAL A 116 6.62 -15.43 -7.80
N CYS A 117 6.34 -14.20 -7.35
CA CYS A 117 5.69 -13.16 -8.14
C CYS A 117 6.68 -12.09 -8.58
N SER A 118 6.55 -11.62 -9.82
CA SER A 118 7.35 -10.53 -10.38
C SER A 118 6.82 -9.14 -10.00
N VAL A 119 5.52 -9.00 -9.68
CA VAL A 119 4.90 -7.77 -9.23
C VAL A 119 4.61 -7.87 -7.73
N ARG A 120 5.21 -6.99 -6.94
CA ARG A 120 5.06 -6.92 -5.48
C ARG A 120 5.13 -5.47 -5.06
N GLY A 121 3.98 -4.79 -5.13
CA GLY A 121 3.91 -3.35 -4.95
C GLY A 121 3.04 -2.90 -3.78
N TYR A 122 3.23 -1.64 -3.45
CA TYR A 122 2.35 -0.90 -2.56
C TYR A 122 1.88 0.38 -3.24
N ARG A 123 0.57 0.50 -3.42
CA ARG A 123 -0.09 1.66 -4.03
C ARG A 123 -0.55 2.60 -2.93
N VAL A 124 -0.14 3.86 -3.03
CA VAL A 124 -0.47 4.92 -2.08
C VAL A 124 -0.60 6.26 -2.82
N TYR A 125 -1.22 7.22 -2.17
CA TYR A 125 -1.16 8.61 -2.61
C TYR A 125 0.22 9.23 -2.36
N LEU A 126 0.54 10.28 -3.06
CA LEU A 126 1.71 11.10 -2.75
C LEU A 126 1.52 11.71 -1.35
N PRO A 127 2.45 11.50 -0.39
CA PRO A 127 2.25 11.91 0.99
C PRO A 127 2.21 13.44 1.14
N GLY A 128 1.46 13.94 2.11
CA GLY A 128 1.61 15.30 2.61
C GLY A 128 3.03 15.53 3.15
N ARG A 129 3.49 16.79 3.16
CA ARG A 129 4.88 17.12 3.54
C ARG A 129 5.22 16.69 4.96
N GLU A 130 4.29 16.81 5.89
CA GLU A 130 4.41 16.37 7.28
C GLU A 130 4.53 14.85 7.41
N ASN A 131 3.98 14.09 6.45
CA ASN A 131 3.96 12.62 6.44
C ASN A 131 5.15 12.01 5.67
N ILE A 132 6.04 12.81 5.12
CA ILE A 132 7.28 12.31 4.47
C ILE A 132 8.10 11.37 5.39
N PRO A 133 8.26 11.63 6.70
CA PRO A 133 8.96 10.70 7.58
C PRO A 133 8.26 9.34 7.70
N VAL A 134 6.92 9.31 7.76
CA VAL A 134 6.11 8.08 7.79
C VAL A 134 6.26 7.32 6.49
N PHE A 135 6.20 8.03 5.35
CA PHE A 135 6.44 7.44 4.03
C PHE A 135 7.83 6.78 3.95
N LYS A 136 8.88 7.47 4.37
CA LYS A 136 10.24 6.91 4.36
C LYS A 136 10.37 5.68 5.26
N ALA A 137 9.76 5.68 6.43
CA ALA A 137 9.72 4.51 7.31
C ALA A 137 8.99 3.33 6.68
N MET A 138 7.88 3.61 5.95
CA MET A 138 7.15 2.59 5.19
C MET A 138 7.98 2.02 4.04
N VAL A 139 8.72 2.85 3.31
CA VAL A 139 9.60 2.37 2.24
C VAL A 139 10.71 1.47 2.81
N ASP A 140 11.29 1.80 3.97
CA ASP A 140 12.23 0.92 4.68
C ASP A 140 11.55 -0.41 5.06
N PHE A 141 10.30 -0.36 5.55
CA PHE A 141 9.50 -1.55 5.85
C PHE A 141 9.29 -2.42 4.61
N LEU A 142 8.86 -1.84 3.49
CA LEU A 142 8.64 -2.56 2.24
C LEU A 142 9.91 -3.27 1.75
N ALA A 143 11.07 -2.62 1.87
CA ALA A 143 12.34 -3.21 1.50
C ALA A 143 12.68 -4.45 2.36
N GLU A 144 12.40 -4.40 3.66
CA GLU A 144 12.58 -5.53 4.56
C GLU A 144 11.62 -6.69 4.29
N TYR A 145 10.46 -6.40 3.68
CA TYR A 145 9.50 -7.42 3.22
C TYR A 145 9.64 -7.76 1.72
N LYS A 146 10.75 -7.33 1.11
CA LYS A 146 11.13 -7.70 -0.27
C LYS A 146 10.13 -7.27 -1.33
N TYR A 147 9.42 -6.17 -1.10
CA TYR A 147 8.66 -5.49 -2.14
C TYR A 147 9.58 -4.93 -3.22
N ASN A 148 9.05 -4.73 -4.44
CA ASN A 148 9.85 -4.23 -5.56
C ASN A 148 9.34 -2.94 -6.20
N SER A 149 8.18 -2.46 -5.79
CA SER A 149 7.63 -1.21 -6.33
C SER A 149 6.80 -0.44 -5.32
N VAL A 150 6.83 0.89 -5.46
CA VAL A 150 5.90 1.82 -4.83
C VAL A 150 5.15 2.52 -5.94
N VAL A 151 3.82 2.43 -5.91
CA VAL A 151 2.94 3.11 -6.85
C VAL A 151 2.42 4.37 -6.18
N LEU A 152 2.71 5.52 -6.77
CA LEU A 152 2.36 6.82 -6.22
C LEU A 152 1.31 7.48 -7.12
N GLU A 153 0.10 7.63 -6.61
CA GLU A 153 -0.87 8.48 -7.27
C GLU A 153 -0.46 9.95 -7.10
N ILE A 154 -0.34 10.63 -8.22
CA ILE A 154 0.17 12.00 -8.27
C ILE A 154 -0.97 13.01 -8.19
N GLY A 155 -2.04 12.83 -8.97
CA GLY A 155 -3.17 13.76 -9.02
C GLY A 155 -2.73 15.23 -9.05
N GLY A 156 -3.31 16.06 -8.23
CA GLY A 156 -2.93 17.46 -8.03
C GLY A 156 -1.84 17.70 -6.97
N ALA A 157 -1.28 16.64 -6.38
CA ALA A 157 -0.40 16.73 -5.20
C ALA A 157 1.08 17.04 -5.50
N MET A 158 1.49 17.00 -6.77
CA MET A 158 2.81 17.45 -7.22
C MET A 158 2.70 18.82 -7.90
N GLU A 159 3.68 19.68 -7.67
CA GLU A 159 3.80 20.96 -8.38
C GLU A 159 3.85 20.78 -9.91
N TYR A 160 2.88 21.37 -10.62
CA TYR A 160 2.88 21.50 -12.07
C TYR A 160 3.31 22.89 -12.50
N LYS A 161 4.47 22.99 -13.17
CA LYS A 161 5.02 24.30 -13.59
C LYS A 161 4.38 24.83 -14.85
N ARG A 162 3.87 23.93 -15.72
CA ARG A 162 3.15 24.32 -16.94
C ARG A 162 1.70 24.72 -16.65
N HIS A 163 1.11 24.14 -15.61
CA HIS A 163 -0.31 24.30 -15.23
C HIS A 163 -0.46 24.51 -13.71
N PRO A 164 0.07 25.62 -13.15
CA PRO A 164 -0.02 25.89 -11.70
C PRO A 164 -1.46 26.04 -11.20
N GLU A 165 -2.40 26.43 -12.08
CA GLU A 165 -3.82 26.53 -11.79
C GLU A 165 -4.44 25.18 -11.36
N ILE A 166 -3.90 24.06 -11.82
CA ILE A 166 -4.31 22.72 -11.39
C ILE A 166 -4.02 22.54 -9.89
N ASN A 167 -2.80 22.89 -9.47
CA ASN A 167 -2.44 22.80 -8.05
C ASN A 167 -3.28 23.74 -7.18
N GLU A 168 -3.55 24.97 -7.65
CA GLU A 168 -4.34 25.95 -6.91
C GLU A 168 -5.76 25.42 -6.65
N LYS A 169 -6.42 24.90 -7.68
CA LYS A 169 -7.78 24.32 -7.57
C LYS A 169 -7.81 23.03 -6.77
N TRP A 170 -6.81 22.20 -6.89
CA TRP A 170 -6.67 21.00 -6.09
C TRP A 170 -6.57 21.30 -4.60
N VAL A 171 -5.76 22.28 -4.21
CA VAL A 171 -5.62 22.74 -2.81
C VAL A 171 -6.95 23.28 -2.26
N GLU A 172 -7.68 24.07 -3.06
CA GLU A 172 -9.00 24.57 -2.68
C GLU A 172 -9.97 23.40 -2.41
N PHE A 173 -10.01 22.43 -3.31
CA PHE A 173 -10.88 21.26 -3.21
C PHE A 173 -10.54 20.39 -2.01
N CYS A 174 -9.27 20.01 -1.82
CA CYS A 174 -8.85 19.20 -0.68
C CYS A 174 -9.18 19.87 0.65
N ARG A 175 -8.98 21.20 0.74
CA ARG A 175 -9.32 21.97 1.93
C ARG A 175 -10.82 22.00 2.17
N GLU A 176 -11.63 22.20 1.14
CA GLU A 176 -13.10 22.16 1.26
C GLU A 176 -13.57 20.81 1.79
N MET A 177 -13.04 19.71 1.25
CA MET A 177 -13.40 18.35 1.68
C MET A 177 -12.95 18.08 3.11
N TYR A 178 -11.75 18.51 3.49
CA TYR A 178 -11.21 18.35 4.83
C TYR A 178 -11.99 19.14 5.88
N GLU A 179 -12.34 20.39 5.58
CA GLU A 179 -13.10 21.27 6.48
C GLU A 179 -14.57 20.87 6.60
N ASN A 180 -15.10 20.15 5.60
CA ASN A 180 -16.50 19.75 5.51
C ASN A 180 -16.65 18.24 5.27
N PRO A 181 -16.32 17.38 6.25
CA PRO A 181 -16.38 15.92 6.09
C PRO A 181 -17.74 15.40 5.64
N HIS A 182 -18.83 16.06 6.06
CA HIS A 182 -20.18 15.72 5.63
C HIS A 182 -20.37 15.96 4.12
N ARG A 183 -19.87 17.07 3.60
CA ARG A 183 -19.90 17.37 2.16
C ARG A 183 -19.10 16.38 1.36
N ALA A 184 -17.95 15.99 1.86
CA ALA A 184 -17.11 15.00 1.23
C ALA A 184 -17.81 13.63 1.18
N ALA A 185 -18.47 13.21 2.26
CA ALA A 185 -19.26 11.99 2.28
C ALA A 185 -20.44 12.06 1.27
N GLU A 186 -21.09 13.21 1.14
CA GLU A 186 -22.13 13.41 0.12
C GLU A 186 -21.60 13.23 -1.30
N VAL A 187 -20.42 13.78 -1.60
CA VAL A 187 -19.80 13.64 -2.91
C VAL A 187 -19.38 12.20 -3.17
N GLU A 188 -18.77 11.52 -2.17
CA GLU A 188 -18.26 10.16 -2.31
C GLU A 188 -19.39 9.11 -2.39
N PHE A 189 -20.45 9.27 -1.60
CA PHE A 189 -21.53 8.27 -1.50
C PHE A 189 -22.74 8.53 -2.40
N TYR A 190 -22.55 9.12 -3.56
CA TYR A 190 -23.58 9.24 -4.61
C TYR A 190 -24.81 10.05 -4.25
N THR A 191 -24.72 10.93 -3.26
CA THR A 191 -25.81 11.88 -2.99
C THR A 191 -25.77 13.10 -3.90
N TYR A 192 -24.75 13.16 -4.76
CA TYR A 192 -24.55 14.18 -5.78
C TYR A 192 -25.32 13.85 -7.07
N PRO A 193 -25.73 14.83 -7.91
CA PRO A 193 -26.51 14.55 -9.13
C PRO A 193 -25.87 13.58 -10.12
N TRP A 194 -24.53 13.46 -10.07
CA TRP A 194 -23.76 12.58 -10.95
C TRP A 194 -23.08 11.48 -10.15
N THR A 195 -23.04 10.28 -10.69
CA THR A 195 -22.36 9.17 -10.05
C THR A 195 -20.86 9.43 -9.96
N LYS A 196 -20.33 9.43 -8.75
CA LYS A 196 -18.91 9.50 -8.42
C LYS A 196 -18.60 8.36 -7.47
N ASN A 197 -17.42 7.78 -7.55
CA ASN A 197 -17.12 6.61 -6.74
C ASN A 197 -16.06 6.84 -5.68
N SER A 198 -15.18 7.79 -5.87
CA SER A 198 -14.19 8.13 -4.88
C SER A 198 -13.67 9.54 -5.08
N ILE A 199 -13.14 10.12 -4.00
CA ILE A 199 -12.49 11.41 -4.02
C ILE A 199 -11.01 11.16 -3.77
N HIS A 200 -10.18 11.44 -4.78
CA HIS A 200 -8.74 11.26 -4.69
C HIS A 200 -8.06 12.54 -4.18
N CYS A 201 -8.41 12.99 -2.99
CA CYS A 201 -7.89 14.23 -2.38
C CYS A 201 -7.01 13.97 -1.15
N GLU A 202 -6.12 13.06 -1.25
CA GLU A 202 -5.51 12.35 -0.14
C GLU A 202 -4.33 13.03 0.56
N ASN A 203 -3.73 14.01 0.00
CA ASN A 203 -2.68 14.75 0.69
C ASN A 203 -3.22 15.66 1.81
N GLY A 204 -4.37 15.30 2.36
CA GLY A 204 -4.94 15.77 3.61
C GLY A 204 -5.30 17.23 3.62
N ASP A 205 -4.36 18.08 3.96
CA ASP A 205 -4.53 19.53 4.01
C ASP A 205 -4.48 20.22 2.64
N GLY A 206 -4.40 19.46 1.55
CA GLY A 206 -4.19 19.96 0.21
C GLY A 206 -2.75 20.45 -0.05
N GLY A 207 -1.79 19.97 0.70
CA GLY A 207 -0.39 20.33 0.50
C GLY A 207 0.14 19.81 -0.83
N VAL A 208 0.86 20.64 -1.57
CA VAL A 208 1.51 20.29 -2.84
C VAL A 208 3.00 20.14 -2.60
N LEU A 209 3.57 18.99 -2.98
CA LEU A 209 5.00 18.78 -2.97
C LEU A 209 5.65 19.44 -4.20
N THR A 210 6.79 20.07 -3.99
CA THR A 210 7.59 20.56 -5.12
C THR A 210 8.14 19.39 -5.93
N GLN A 211 8.47 19.64 -7.19
CA GLN A 211 9.09 18.63 -8.04
C GLN A 211 10.40 18.09 -7.44
N ASP A 212 11.16 18.91 -6.71
CA ASP A 212 12.40 18.48 -6.07
C ASP A 212 12.13 17.56 -4.87
N GLU A 213 11.12 17.86 -4.04
CA GLU A 213 10.68 16.93 -2.99
C GLU A 213 10.24 15.59 -3.58
N CYS A 214 9.49 15.58 -4.69
CA CYS A 214 9.11 14.34 -5.38
C CYS A 214 10.33 13.58 -5.93
N ARG A 215 11.34 14.26 -6.48
CA ARG A 215 12.61 13.63 -6.91
C ARG A 215 13.35 12.99 -5.74
N GLU A 216 13.36 13.64 -4.58
CA GLU A 216 13.98 13.09 -3.36
C GLU A 216 13.24 11.84 -2.87
N LEU A 217 11.90 11.82 -2.88
CA LEU A 217 11.12 10.63 -2.52
C LEU A 217 11.39 9.48 -3.49
N ALA A 218 11.41 9.75 -4.78
CA ALA A 218 11.72 8.74 -5.79
C ALA A 218 13.16 8.19 -5.63
N ALA A 219 14.13 9.04 -5.36
CA ALA A 219 15.50 8.62 -5.09
C ALA A 219 15.58 7.79 -3.80
N TYR A 220 14.80 8.15 -2.78
CA TYR A 220 14.73 7.35 -1.55
C TYR A 220 14.21 5.94 -1.82
N CYS A 221 13.13 5.77 -2.58
CA CYS A 221 12.60 4.46 -2.97
C CYS A 221 13.66 3.64 -3.74
N ARG A 222 14.28 4.23 -4.75
CA ARG A 222 15.34 3.56 -5.54
C ARG A 222 16.51 3.12 -4.68
N SER A 223 16.91 3.91 -3.71
CA SER A 223 18.00 3.55 -2.79
C SER A 223 17.67 2.35 -1.89
N ARG A 224 16.42 1.88 -1.85
CA ARG A 224 15.95 0.65 -1.20
C ARG A 224 15.69 -0.49 -2.21
N GLY A 225 16.04 -0.29 -3.47
CA GLY A 225 15.85 -1.27 -4.54
C GLY A 225 14.44 -1.30 -5.11
N MET A 226 13.60 -0.28 -4.85
CA MET A 226 12.23 -0.23 -5.36
C MET A 226 12.11 0.64 -6.61
N GLU A 227 11.28 0.18 -7.54
CA GLU A 227 10.81 0.98 -8.65
C GLU A 227 9.70 1.93 -8.17
N VAL A 228 9.70 3.16 -8.67
CA VAL A 228 8.59 4.10 -8.47
C VAL A 228 7.75 4.12 -9.72
N ILE A 229 6.47 3.82 -9.57
CA ILE A 229 5.47 3.82 -10.63
C ILE A 229 4.51 4.97 -10.34
N PRO A 230 4.60 6.11 -11.03
CA PRO A 230 3.58 7.14 -10.90
C PRO A 230 2.24 6.61 -11.40
N GLU A 231 1.18 6.85 -10.64
CA GLU A 231 -0.20 6.72 -11.08
C GLU A 231 -0.72 8.12 -11.40
N VAL A 232 -1.08 8.32 -12.65
CA VAL A 232 -1.63 9.56 -13.16
C VAL A 232 -3.03 9.25 -13.66
N PRO A 233 -4.07 9.49 -12.85
CA PRO A 233 -5.44 9.23 -13.28
C PRO A 233 -5.77 9.98 -14.56
N THR A 234 -6.28 9.26 -15.55
CA THR A 234 -6.69 9.79 -16.84
C THR A 234 -8.06 9.27 -17.19
N LEU A 235 -8.80 10.02 -17.98
CA LEU A 235 -10.21 9.88 -18.32
C LEU A 235 -11.13 10.14 -17.13
N SER A 236 -11.25 9.20 -16.21
CA SER A 236 -11.91 9.31 -14.89
C SER A 236 -10.91 9.67 -13.79
N HIS A 237 -11.40 10.02 -12.60
CA HIS A 237 -10.58 10.53 -11.48
C HIS A 237 -9.61 11.65 -11.93
N SER A 238 -10.02 12.37 -12.98
CA SER A 238 -9.30 13.51 -13.52
C SER A 238 -9.82 14.84 -12.96
N ASP A 239 -10.45 14.78 -11.80
CA ASP A 239 -10.95 15.92 -11.03
C ASP A 239 -9.86 16.98 -10.84
N TYR A 240 -8.62 16.60 -10.56
CA TYR A 240 -7.51 17.53 -10.42
C TYR A 240 -7.25 18.40 -11.68
N ILE A 241 -7.56 17.88 -12.88
CA ILE A 241 -7.52 18.68 -14.13
C ILE A 241 -8.85 19.40 -14.35
N CYS A 242 -9.96 18.66 -14.19
CA CYS A 242 -11.29 19.18 -14.53
C CYS A 242 -11.77 20.30 -13.59
N LEU A 243 -11.34 20.34 -12.33
CA LEU A 243 -11.60 21.44 -11.40
C LEU A 243 -10.97 22.76 -11.86
N ALA A 244 -9.78 22.69 -12.47
CA ALA A 244 -9.12 23.86 -13.04
C ALA A 244 -9.63 24.20 -14.44
N HIS A 245 -10.05 23.19 -15.19
CA HIS A 245 -10.46 23.27 -16.59
C HIS A 245 -11.82 22.60 -16.83
N PRO A 246 -12.93 23.11 -16.26
CA PRO A 246 -14.24 22.49 -16.41
C PRO A 246 -14.72 22.43 -17.86
N GLU A 247 -14.16 23.27 -18.75
CA GLU A 247 -14.49 23.28 -20.18
C GLU A 247 -14.12 21.97 -20.90
N ILE A 248 -13.16 21.20 -20.36
CA ILE A 248 -12.80 19.89 -20.92
C ILE A 248 -13.59 18.74 -20.31
N ALA A 249 -14.35 18.95 -19.25
CA ALA A 249 -15.10 17.89 -18.60
C ALA A 249 -16.26 17.39 -19.47
N GLU A 250 -16.66 16.12 -19.27
CA GLU A 250 -17.89 15.57 -19.87
C GLU A 250 -19.13 16.32 -19.36
N ILE A 251 -19.09 16.81 -18.12
CA ILE A 251 -20.14 17.62 -17.52
C ILE A 251 -19.51 18.90 -16.95
N ALA A 252 -19.52 19.95 -17.75
CA ALA A 252 -18.89 21.23 -17.40
C ALA A 252 -19.61 21.97 -16.25
N GLU A 253 -20.89 21.67 -16.02
CA GLU A 253 -21.72 22.27 -14.97
C GLU A 253 -21.61 21.53 -13.63
N ASP A 254 -20.91 20.40 -13.59
CA ASP A 254 -20.64 19.70 -12.34
C ASP A 254 -19.72 20.55 -11.44
N ALA A 255 -20.07 20.69 -10.18
CA ALA A 255 -19.21 21.39 -9.22
C ALA A 255 -17.91 20.63 -8.92
N TYR A 256 -17.92 19.30 -9.12
CA TYR A 256 -16.79 18.42 -8.88
C TYR A 256 -16.63 17.44 -10.06
N PRO A 257 -16.26 17.97 -11.26
CA PRO A 257 -16.15 17.17 -12.46
C PRO A 257 -14.95 16.22 -12.37
N ASP A 258 -15.18 14.95 -12.66
CA ASP A 258 -14.15 13.91 -12.52
C ASP A 258 -13.70 13.27 -13.84
N THR A 259 -14.50 13.38 -14.90
CA THR A 259 -14.22 12.73 -16.19
C THR A 259 -14.04 13.79 -17.27
N TYR A 260 -12.90 13.78 -17.95
CA TYR A 260 -12.71 14.67 -19.08
C TYR A 260 -13.29 14.12 -20.39
N CYS A 261 -13.61 15.00 -21.33
CA CYS A 261 -14.07 14.68 -22.66
C CYS A 261 -12.88 14.34 -23.60
N PRO A 262 -12.73 13.09 -24.07
CA PRO A 262 -11.63 12.70 -24.95
C PRO A 262 -11.71 13.34 -26.35
N ASN A 263 -12.84 13.97 -26.70
CA ASN A 263 -13.04 14.68 -27.96
C ASN A 263 -12.86 16.21 -27.84
N HIS A 264 -12.56 16.72 -26.64
CA HIS A 264 -12.24 18.13 -26.52
C HIS A 264 -10.84 18.44 -27.08
N PRO A 265 -10.65 19.48 -27.88
CA PRO A 265 -9.38 19.75 -28.56
C PRO A 265 -8.20 20.01 -27.63
N ASP A 266 -8.44 20.53 -26.44
CA ASP A 266 -7.40 20.86 -25.45
C ASP A 266 -7.10 19.75 -24.46
N THR A 267 -7.92 18.69 -24.34
CA THR A 267 -7.76 17.64 -23.35
C THR A 267 -6.34 17.06 -23.36
N TYR A 268 -5.85 16.64 -24.52
CA TYR A 268 -4.53 15.99 -24.60
C TYR A 268 -3.37 16.95 -24.45
N ARG A 269 -3.59 18.26 -24.60
CA ARG A 269 -2.57 19.24 -24.25
C ARG A 269 -2.30 19.20 -22.73
N TYR A 270 -3.34 19.23 -21.91
CA TYR A 270 -3.21 19.15 -20.45
C TYR A 270 -2.65 17.80 -20.02
N VAL A 271 -3.24 16.69 -20.51
CA VAL A 271 -2.82 15.33 -20.14
C VAL A 271 -1.35 15.09 -20.49
N PHE A 272 -0.90 15.47 -21.69
CA PHE A 272 0.48 15.22 -22.09
C PHE A 272 1.48 16.17 -21.41
N ASP A 273 1.12 17.40 -21.14
CA ASP A 273 1.95 18.30 -20.36
C ASP A 273 2.17 17.79 -18.93
N ILE A 274 1.13 17.24 -18.29
CA ILE A 274 1.22 16.59 -16.97
C ILE A 274 2.11 15.35 -17.04
N LEU A 275 1.88 14.46 -18.01
CA LEU A 275 2.70 13.27 -18.20
C LEU A 275 4.17 13.59 -18.44
N ASP A 276 4.48 14.65 -19.21
CA ASP A 276 5.86 15.10 -19.41
C ASP A 276 6.53 15.54 -18.12
N GLU A 277 5.83 16.32 -17.27
CA GLU A 277 6.38 16.75 -15.98
C GLU A 277 6.57 15.56 -15.02
N VAL A 278 5.62 14.63 -14.97
CA VAL A 278 5.74 13.39 -14.18
C VAL A 278 6.92 12.54 -14.67
N ILE A 279 7.09 12.37 -15.98
CA ILE A 279 8.23 11.64 -16.55
C ILE A 279 9.54 12.33 -16.19
N ASP A 280 9.60 13.67 -16.28
CA ASP A 280 10.82 14.41 -15.93
C ASP A 280 11.20 14.28 -14.46
N VAL A 281 10.23 14.29 -13.57
CA VAL A 281 10.44 14.21 -12.12
C VAL A 281 10.81 12.80 -11.68
N PHE A 282 10.02 11.80 -12.06
CA PHE A 282 10.17 10.43 -11.54
C PHE A 282 11.08 9.54 -12.37
N LYS A 283 11.33 9.89 -13.65
CA LYS A 283 12.09 9.06 -14.61
C LYS A 283 11.60 7.59 -14.60
N PRO A 284 10.29 7.35 -14.71
CA PRO A 284 9.71 6.03 -14.51
C PRO A 284 9.95 5.12 -15.72
N ARG A 285 10.02 3.80 -15.45
CA ARG A 285 9.96 2.79 -16.52
C ARG A 285 8.52 2.42 -16.88
N GLN A 286 7.57 2.75 -16.00
CA GLN A 286 6.15 2.45 -16.13
C GLN A 286 5.33 3.58 -15.49
N ILE A 287 4.21 3.91 -16.11
CA ILE A 287 3.16 4.79 -15.55
C ILE A 287 1.86 3.98 -15.50
N HIS A 288 1.13 4.13 -14.40
CA HIS A 288 -0.25 3.67 -14.29
C HIS A 288 -1.17 4.83 -14.67
N ILE A 289 -2.08 4.59 -15.62
CA ILE A 289 -2.91 5.67 -16.20
C ILE A 289 -4.32 5.76 -15.62
N GLY A 290 -4.66 4.97 -14.58
CA GLY A 290 -6.01 4.94 -14.02
C GLY A 290 -7.00 4.22 -14.94
N HIS A 291 -7.98 4.92 -15.46
CA HIS A 291 -9.07 4.46 -16.34
C HIS A 291 -10.11 3.56 -15.66
N ASP A 292 -10.15 3.60 -14.35
CA ASP A 292 -11.17 2.94 -13.53
C ASP A 292 -12.41 3.81 -13.40
N GLU A 293 -13.50 3.19 -12.95
CA GLU A 293 -14.72 3.85 -12.47
C GLU A 293 -15.29 4.95 -13.38
N THR A 294 -15.15 4.75 -14.70
CA THR A 294 -15.66 5.69 -15.71
C THR A 294 -17.19 5.61 -15.80
N TYR A 295 -17.88 6.59 -15.24
CA TYR A 295 -19.34 6.59 -15.14
C TYR A 295 -20.02 7.62 -16.04
N THR A 296 -19.34 8.71 -16.41
CA THR A 296 -19.93 9.85 -17.08
C THR A 296 -19.43 10.05 -18.53
N LEU A 297 -18.89 9.01 -19.14
CA LEU A 297 -18.32 9.05 -20.48
C LEU A 297 -19.40 9.12 -21.59
N GLY A 298 -19.17 9.97 -22.58
CA GLY A 298 -20.00 10.03 -23.79
C GLY A 298 -21.24 10.95 -23.68
N ILE A 299 -21.28 11.81 -22.68
CA ILE A 299 -22.46 12.58 -22.29
C ILE A 299 -22.49 13.97 -22.90
N CYS A 300 -21.33 14.61 -22.99
CA CYS A 300 -21.21 15.96 -23.53
C CYS A 300 -21.64 16.02 -25.02
N GLU A 301 -21.93 17.23 -25.50
CA GLU A 301 -22.36 17.42 -26.90
C GLU A 301 -21.35 16.89 -27.92
N ARG A 302 -20.03 16.93 -27.61
CA ARG A 302 -18.97 16.45 -28.51
C ARG A 302 -18.91 14.94 -28.60
N CYS A 303 -19.25 14.25 -27.50
CA CYS A 303 -19.18 12.79 -27.40
C CYS A 303 -20.52 12.12 -27.72
N ARG A 304 -21.62 12.86 -27.63
CA ARG A 304 -22.98 12.34 -27.83
C ARG A 304 -23.12 11.64 -29.19
N GLY A 305 -23.54 10.38 -29.16
CA GLY A 305 -23.72 9.55 -30.36
C GLY A 305 -22.47 8.83 -30.83
N THR A 306 -21.33 9.03 -30.17
CA THR A 306 -20.15 8.19 -30.35
C THR A 306 -20.28 6.95 -29.45
N ASP A 307 -19.86 5.78 -29.96
CA ASP A 307 -19.80 4.56 -29.16
C ASP A 307 -18.89 4.77 -27.94
N PRO A 308 -19.36 4.62 -26.70
CA PRO A 308 -18.53 4.77 -25.50
C PRO A 308 -17.31 3.87 -25.48
N VAL A 309 -17.38 2.68 -26.08
CA VAL A 309 -16.25 1.75 -26.22
C VAL A 309 -15.16 2.37 -27.11
N GLU A 310 -15.55 3.04 -28.20
CA GLU A 310 -14.57 3.76 -29.07
C GLU A 310 -13.96 4.96 -28.34
N LEU A 311 -14.72 5.69 -27.53
CA LEU A 311 -14.18 6.78 -26.72
C LEU A 311 -13.14 6.26 -25.72
N TYR A 312 -13.49 5.21 -24.97
CA TYR A 312 -12.63 4.60 -23.97
C TYR A 312 -11.33 4.03 -24.57
N VAL A 313 -11.45 3.19 -25.58
CA VAL A 313 -10.29 2.58 -26.25
C VAL A 313 -9.47 3.63 -26.99
N GLY A 314 -10.13 4.63 -27.58
CA GLY A 314 -9.46 5.74 -28.28
C GLY A 314 -8.58 6.57 -27.37
N ASP A 315 -9.05 6.84 -26.14
CA ASP A 315 -8.30 7.56 -25.12
C ASP A 315 -7.06 6.76 -24.69
N ILE A 316 -7.26 5.51 -24.30
CA ILE A 316 -6.15 4.60 -23.90
C ILE A 316 -5.09 4.52 -25.02
N ARG A 317 -5.52 4.38 -26.28
CA ARG A 317 -4.59 4.29 -27.43
C ARG A 317 -3.74 5.54 -27.58
N LYS A 318 -4.34 6.72 -27.50
CA LYS A 318 -3.62 7.99 -27.62
C LYS A 318 -2.58 8.17 -26.50
N ILE A 319 -2.97 7.86 -25.25
CA ILE A 319 -2.06 7.97 -24.11
C ILE A 319 -0.94 6.93 -24.22
N LYS A 320 -1.29 5.69 -24.59
CA LYS A 320 -0.29 4.64 -24.77
C LYS A 320 0.71 4.96 -25.89
N GLU A 321 0.25 5.40 -27.05
CA GLU A 321 1.12 5.83 -28.14
C GLU A 321 2.07 6.95 -27.70
N TYR A 322 1.56 7.90 -26.90
CA TYR A 322 2.38 8.97 -26.35
C TYR A 322 3.46 8.43 -25.40
N LEU A 323 3.10 7.59 -24.43
CA LEU A 323 4.03 7.01 -23.45
C LEU A 323 5.04 6.03 -24.12
N ASP A 324 4.62 5.26 -25.13
CA ASP A 324 5.52 4.42 -25.92
C ASP A 324 6.60 5.27 -26.62
N SER A 325 6.23 6.46 -27.14
CA SER A 325 7.20 7.38 -27.75
C SER A 325 8.27 7.89 -26.77
N LYS A 326 7.98 7.81 -25.46
CA LYS A 326 8.89 8.14 -24.36
C LYS A 326 9.60 6.91 -23.75
N ASN A 327 9.38 5.70 -24.30
CA ASN A 327 9.85 4.41 -23.78
C ASN A 327 9.33 4.10 -22.36
N VAL A 328 8.12 4.50 -22.04
CA VAL A 328 7.45 4.26 -20.76
C VAL A 328 6.36 3.21 -20.96
N ARG A 329 6.41 2.13 -20.18
CA ARG A 329 5.37 1.09 -20.18
C ARG A 329 4.09 1.63 -19.53
N VAL A 330 2.95 1.06 -19.94
CA VAL A 330 1.64 1.48 -19.44
C VAL A 330 0.96 0.35 -18.68
N SER A 331 0.45 0.67 -17.49
CA SER A 331 -0.51 -0.17 -16.77
C SER A 331 -1.79 0.63 -16.49
N MET A 332 -2.89 -0.08 -16.27
CA MET A 332 -4.20 0.53 -16.01
C MET A 332 -5.06 -0.37 -15.13
N TRP A 333 -6.03 0.19 -14.45
CA TRP A 333 -7.10 -0.56 -13.83
C TRP A 333 -7.94 -1.25 -14.90
N ALA A 334 -8.47 -2.42 -14.61
CA ALA A 334 -8.98 -3.30 -15.66
C ALA A 334 -10.43 -3.76 -15.45
N GLU A 335 -11.14 -3.22 -14.47
CA GLU A 335 -12.51 -3.65 -14.19
C GLU A 335 -13.49 -3.33 -15.33
N LYS A 336 -13.20 -2.28 -16.13
CA LYS A 336 -14.04 -1.93 -17.30
C LYS A 336 -13.98 -2.96 -18.43
N LEU A 337 -12.97 -3.85 -18.44
CA LEU A 337 -12.90 -4.98 -19.36
C LEU A 337 -13.80 -6.15 -18.95
N LEU A 338 -14.36 -6.11 -17.74
CA LEU A 338 -15.10 -7.21 -17.13
C LEU A 338 -16.60 -6.98 -17.19
N ARG A 339 -17.34 -7.97 -17.68
CA ARG A 339 -18.79 -8.07 -17.48
C ARG A 339 -19.01 -8.79 -16.17
N ALA A 340 -19.15 -8.01 -15.10
CA ALA A 340 -19.16 -8.52 -13.74
C ALA A 340 -20.47 -8.17 -13.02
N TYR A 341 -20.77 -8.96 -11.98
CA TYR A 341 -21.95 -8.80 -11.14
C TYR A 341 -21.58 -9.10 -9.69
N THR A 342 -22.23 -8.42 -8.76
CA THR A 342 -22.12 -8.78 -7.34
C THR A 342 -22.79 -10.15 -7.07
N LYS A 343 -22.62 -10.67 -5.86
CA LYS A 343 -23.29 -11.92 -5.44
C LYS A 343 -24.83 -11.80 -5.47
N GLU A 344 -25.33 -10.60 -5.31
CA GLU A 344 -26.74 -10.24 -5.35
C GLU A 344 -27.26 -10.04 -6.78
N GLY A 345 -26.37 -10.03 -7.79
CA GLY A 345 -26.68 -9.89 -9.20
C GLY A 345 -26.66 -8.44 -9.71
N GLU A 346 -26.19 -7.50 -8.92
CA GLU A 346 -26.05 -6.11 -9.34
C GLU A 346 -24.89 -5.94 -10.34
N PRO A 347 -25.09 -5.18 -11.43
CA PRO A 347 -24.06 -4.97 -12.44
C PRO A 347 -22.93 -4.11 -11.91
N ILE A 348 -21.68 -4.53 -12.15
CA ILE A 348 -20.47 -3.83 -11.76
C ILE A 348 -19.43 -3.88 -12.89
N GLY A 349 -18.31 -3.20 -12.72
CA GLY A 349 -17.19 -3.20 -13.66
C GLY A 349 -17.52 -2.54 -14.99
N GLY A 350 -17.34 -3.27 -16.08
CA GLY A 350 -17.68 -2.83 -17.44
C GLY A 350 -19.12 -3.15 -17.86
N THR A 351 -19.94 -3.67 -16.95
CA THR A 351 -21.35 -3.95 -17.22
C THR A 351 -22.13 -2.63 -17.21
N GLY A 352 -22.87 -2.35 -18.29
CA GLY A 352 -23.73 -1.15 -18.32
C GLY A 352 -24.86 -1.24 -17.30
N THR A 353 -25.20 -0.10 -16.74
CA THR A 353 -26.30 0.05 -15.79
C THR A 353 -26.95 1.42 -15.93
N ALA A 354 -28.03 1.65 -15.20
CA ALA A 354 -28.62 2.97 -15.01
C ALA A 354 -28.66 3.24 -13.50
N GLU A 355 -28.05 4.32 -13.11
CA GLU A 355 -28.06 4.79 -11.73
C GLU A 355 -29.16 5.82 -11.53
N LEU A 356 -29.84 5.77 -10.39
CA LEU A 356 -30.83 6.76 -10.00
C LEU A 356 -30.25 7.65 -8.92
N ASN A 357 -30.05 8.93 -9.23
CA ASN A 357 -29.56 9.91 -8.29
C ASN A 357 -30.45 11.16 -8.33
N ASP A 358 -30.91 11.62 -7.17
CA ASP A 358 -31.84 12.77 -7.02
C ASP A 358 -33.09 12.71 -7.93
N GLY A 359 -33.58 11.48 -8.21
CA GLY A 359 -34.74 11.25 -9.08
C GLY A 359 -34.44 11.29 -10.58
N ASN A 360 -33.19 11.45 -10.99
CA ASN A 360 -32.74 11.36 -12.37
C ASN A 360 -32.08 10.01 -12.62
N GLU A 361 -32.47 9.36 -13.72
CA GLU A 361 -31.82 8.14 -14.19
C GLU A 361 -30.58 8.49 -15.02
N TRP A 362 -29.46 7.89 -14.66
CA TRP A 362 -28.18 8.12 -15.28
C TRP A 362 -27.65 6.85 -15.96
N PRO A 363 -27.52 6.83 -17.30
CA PRO A 363 -27.01 5.66 -17.99
C PRO A 363 -25.47 5.59 -17.86
N ILE A 364 -24.97 4.56 -17.19
CA ILE A 364 -23.57 4.21 -17.21
C ILE A 364 -23.30 3.27 -18.38
N PRO A 365 -22.36 3.61 -19.29
CA PRO A 365 -22.18 2.83 -20.51
C PRO A 365 -21.58 1.45 -20.24
N ALA A 366 -22.01 0.45 -21.02
CA ALA A 366 -21.37 -0.85 -21.05
C ALA A 366 -20.02 -0.75 -21.78
N LEU A 367 -18.93 -1.01 -21.08
CA LEU A 367 -17.58 -0.92 -21.63
C LEU A 367 -16.88 -2.26 -21.80
N TRP A 368 -17.42 -3.38 -21.27
CA TRP A 368 -16.75 -4.69 -21.27
C TRP A 368 -16.33 -5.23 -22.65
N GLU A 369 -16.98 -4.76 -23.72
CA GLU A 369 -16.59 -5.13 -25.10
C GLU A 369 -15.27 -4.49 -25.54
N CYS A 370 -14.78 -3.48 -24.82
CA CYS A 370 -13.46 -2.86 -25.07
C CYS A 370 -12.33 -3.88 -24.99
N ARG A 371 -12.47 -4.95 -24.19
CA ARG A 371 -11.46 -5.99 -23.98
C ARG A 371 -10.92 -6.64 -25.25
N ASP A 372 -11.70 -6.65 -26.34
CA ASP A 372 -11.29 -7.25 -27.61
C ASP A 372 -10.68 -6.20 -28.58
N ARG A 373 -10.57 -4.94 -28.16
CA ARG A 373 -10.07 -3.80 -28.94
C ARG A 373 -8.89 -3.08 -28.31
N MET A 374 -8.39 -3.58 -27.17
CA MET A 374 -7.30 -2.97 -26.41
C MET A 374 -5.98 -2.97 -27.22
N PRO A 375 -5.17 -1.90 -27.13
CA PRO A 375 -3.85 -1.89 -27.71
C PRO A 375 -2.93 -2.90 -27.03
N GLU A 376 -1.97 -3.43 -27.80
CA GLU A 376 -0.98 -4.38 -27.28
C GLU A 376 -0.02 -3.73 -26.27
N GLY A 377 0.58 -4.53 -25.40
CA GLY A 377 1.65 -4.12 -24.50
C GLY A 377 1.18 -3.36 -23.25
N LEU A 378 -0.10 -3.46 -22.90
CA LEU A 378 -0.63 -2.99 -21.62
C LEU A 378 -0.43 -4.04 -20.52
N LEU A 379 -0.28 -3.56 -19.27
CA LEU A 379 -0.34 -4.36 -18.05
C LEU A 379 -1.67 -4.08 -17.36
N TYR A 380 -2.41 -5.12 -17.06
CA TYR A 380 -3.77 -4.99 -16.53
C TYR A 380 -3.80 -5.22 -15.01
N CYS A 381 -4.26 -4.23 -14.26
CA CYS A 381 -4.46 -4.30 -12.83
C CYS A 381 -5.90 -4.73 -12.53
N ASN A 382 -6.09 -6.02 -12.23
CA ASN A 382 -7.40 -6.56 -11.88
C ASN A 382 -7.65 -6.42 -10.38
N TRP A 383 -8.63 -5.62 -9.97
CA TRP A 383 -9.06 -5.52 -8.58
C TRP A 383 -10.40 -6.22 -8.31
N TYR A 384 -11.03 -6.79 -9.37
CA TYR A 384 -12.23 -7.62 -9.27
C TYR A 384 -11.94 -9.11 -9.02
N TRP A 385 -10.70 -9.47 -8.74
CA TRP A 385 -10.29 -10.82 -8.36
C TRP A 385 -11.08 -11.36 -7.14
N SER A 386 -11.51 -10.48 -6.22
CA SER A 386 -12.29 -10.82 -5.03
C SER A 386 -13.75 -11.21 -5.33
N PHE A 387 -14.31 -10.80 -6.48
CA PHE A 387 -15.66 -11.17 -6.90
C PHE A 387 -15.76 -12.55 -7.55
N GLY A 388 -14.64 -13.10 -8.02
CA GLY A 388 -14.57 -14.43 -8.58
C GLY A 388 -13.36 -14.65 -9.49
N LYS A 389 -12.83 -15.86 -9.50
CA LYS A 389 -11.65 -16.19 -10.32
C LYS A 389 -11.95 -16.29 -11.82
N GLU A 390 -13.22 -16.35 -12.23
CA GLU A 390 -13.64 -16.25 -13.64
C GLU A 390 -13.22 -14.93 -14.29
N HIS A 391 -13.06 -13.87 -13.48
CA HIS A 391 -12.58 -12.58 -13.96
C HIS A 391 -11.11 -12.65 -14.39
N ASP A 392 -10.28 -13.44 -13.69
CA ASP A 392 -8.88 -13.65 -14.05
C ASP A 392 -8.75 -14.36 -15.39
N ARG A 393 -9.68 -15.29 -15.70
CA ARG A 393 -9.69 -16.01 -16.96
C ARG A 393 -9.91 -15.13 -18.18
N VAL A 394 -10.61 -14.00 -18.02
CA VAL A 394 -10.79 -13.03 -19.10
C VAL A 394 -9.44 -12.53 -19.63
N PHE A 395 -8.47 -12.31 -18.74
CA PHE A 395 -7.10 -11.90 -19.08
C PHE A 395 -6.26 -13.09 -19.58
N HIS A 396 -6.31 -14.21 -18.84
CA HIS A 396 -5.59 -15.42 -19.21
C HIS A 396 -5.90 -15.90 -20.64
N ASP A 397 -7.20 -16.01 -20.98
CA ASP A 397 -7.65 -16.53 -22.26
C ASP A 397 -7.27 -15.61 -23.44
N ARG A 398 -6.94 -14.34 -23.17
CA ARG A 398 -6.44 -13.36 -24.17
C ARG A 398 -4.94 -13.20 -24.18
N GLY A 399 -4.22 -13.87 -23.27
CA GLY A 399 -2.77 -13.67 -23.09
C GLY A 399 -2.41 -12.27 -22.59
N TYR A 400 -3.32 -11.62 -21.88
CA TYR A 400 -3.10 -10.31 -21.29
C TYR A 400 -2.31 -10.44 -19.99
N PRO A 401 -1.16 -9.77 -19.84
CA PRO A 401 -0.41 -9.79 -18.60
C PRO A 401 -1.20 -9.07 -17.50
N MET A 402 -1.50 -9.80 -16.43
CA MET A 402 -2.39 -9.34 -15.36
C MET A 402 -1.71 -9.50 -14.00
N PHE A 403 -1.96 -8.54 -13.12
CA PHE A 403 -1.65 -8.60 -11.69
C PHE A 403 -2.84 -8.07 -10.89
N PHE A 404 -2.86 -8.31 -9.58
CA PHE A 404 -3.96 -7.89 -8.74
C PHE A 404 -3.74 -6.51 -8.12
N GLY A 405 -4.74 -5.64 -8.22
CA GLY A 405 -4.87 -4.44 -7.42
C GLY A 405 -5.67 -4.70 -6.14
N ASN A 406 -5.54 -3.83 -5.15
CA ASN A 406 -6.23 -3.96 -3.85
C ASN A 406 -6.05 -5.35 -3.24
N PHE A 407 -4.84 -5.91 -3.38
CA PHE A 407 -4.61 -7.29 -2.97
C PHE A 407 -4.71 -7.44 -1.45
N ASP A 408 -5.56 -8.35 -1.03
CA ASP A 408 -5.71 -8.77 0.36
C ASP A 408 -5.63 -10.29 0.47
N THR A 409 -4.69 -10.78 1.26
CA THR A 409 -4.50 -12.22 1.46
C THR A 409 -5.63 -12.87 2.23
N ALA A 410 -6.35 -12.11 3.06
CA ALA A 410 -7.46 -12.62 3.83
C ALA A 410 -8.64 -12.99 2.91
N ASP A 411 -8.87 -12.23 1.85
CA ASP A 411 -9.94 -12.45 0.89
C ASP A 411 -9.53 -13.34 -0.30
N CYS A 412 -8.23 -13.46 -0.55
CA CYS A 412 -7.74 -14.24 -1.69
C CYS A 412 -7.98 -15.74 -1.49
N GLU A 413 -8.56 -16.37 -2.50
CA GLU A 413 -8.74 -17.83 -2.59
C GLU A 413 -8.01 -18.37 -3.82
N ASP A 414 -7.65 -19.67 -3.78
CA ASP A 414 -7.06 -20.40 -4.91
C ASP A 414 -5.80 -19.74 -5.50
N TRP A 415 -4.97 -19.11 -4.67
CA TRP A 415 -3.79 -18.36 -5.10
C TRP A 415 -2.87 -19.14 -6.05
N ALA A 416 -2.60 -20.41 -5.74
CA ALA A 416 -1.74 -21.26 -6.57
C ALA A 416 -2.30 -21.46 -7.99
N GLU A 417 -3.62 -21.60 -8.13
CA GLU A 417 -4.28 -21.70 -9.44
C GLU A 417 -4.19 -20.39 -10.20
N ARG A 418 -4.38 -19.24 -9.53
CA ARG A 418 -4.30 -17.91 -10.14
C ARG A 418 -2.89 -17.59 -10.65
N ILE A 419 -1.86 -17.99 -9.91
CA ILE A 419 -0.46 -17.92 -10.36
C ILE A 419 -0.22 -18.84 -11.57
N ALA A 420 -0.78 -20.05 -11.57
CA ALA A 420 -0.68 -20.95 -12.71
C ALA A 420 -1.38 -20.40 -13.99
N TRP A 421 -2.39 -19.55 -13.83
CA TRP A 421 -3.03 -18.81 -14.92
C TRP A 421 -2.25 -17.57 -15.35
N GLY A 422 -1.08 -17.31 -14.77
CA GLY A 422 -0.18 -16.22 -15.19
C GLY A 422 -0.37 -14.91 -14.43
N CYS A 423 -1.02 -14.91 -13.26
CA CYS A 423 -1.03 -13.74 -12.39
C CYS A 423 0.40 -13.40 -11.97
N LEU A 424 0.82 -12.17 -12.22
CA LEU A 424 2.19 -11.69 -11.97
C LEU A 424 2.46 -11.32 -10.51
N GLY A 425 1.44 -11.36 -9.66
CA GLY A 425 1.47 -10.90 -8.27
C GLY A 425 0.48 -9.78 -8.03
N GLY A 426 0.82 -8.78 -7.24
CA GLY A 426 -0.14 -7.71 -6.97
C GLY A 426 0.42 -6.49 -6.24
N TRP A 427 -0.49 -5.54 -6.05
CA TRP A 427 -0.31 -4.36 -5.22
C TRP A 427 -1.30 -4.39 -4.05
N VAL A 428 -0.80 -4.25 -2.85
CA VAL A 428 -1.61 -3.80 -1.72
C VAL A 428 -1.87 -2.32 -1.92
N SER A 429 -3.09 -1.86 -1.68
CA SER A 429 -3.46 -0.47 -1.89
C SER A 429 -3.85 0.19 -0.57
N ASN A 430 -3.41 1.42 -0.36
CA ASN A 430 -3.94 2.32 0.65
C ASN A 430 -4.70 3.45 -0.03
N TRP A 431 -5.99 3.53 0.23
CA TRP A 431 -6.88 4.58 -0.26
C TRP A 431 -7.14 5.65 0.80
N GLY A 432 -6.39 5.62 1.87
CA GLY A 432 -6.47 6.57 2.95
C GLY A 432 -5.21 7.42 3.08
N SER A 433 -5.25 8.39 4.01
CA SER A 433 -4.12 9.26 4.30
C SER A 433 -2.87 8.48 4.68
N PHE A 434 -1.71 9.03 4.35
CA PHE A 434 -0.41 8.44 4.67
C PHE A 434 0.02 8.74 6.12
N GLU A 435 -0.95 8.81 7.02
CA GLU A 435 -0.72 8.97 8.45
C GLU A 435 -0.62 7.60 9.13
N GLU A 436 0.28 7.49 10.10
CA GLU A 436 0.51 6.22 10.82
C GLU A 436 -0.78 5.65 11.43
N GLU A 437 -1.64 6.51 11.95
CA GLU A 437 -2.91 6.09 12.52
C GLU A 437 -3.85 5.49 11.49
N TYR A 438 -3.98 6.09 10.32
CA TYR A 438 -4.84 5.61 9.25
C TYR A 438 -4.32 4.31 8.66
N MET A 439 -3.01 4.19 8.50
CA MET A 439 -2.38 2.96 8.04
C MET A 439 -2.60 1.80 9.01
N GLN A 440 -2.60 2.06 10.31
CA GLN A 440 -2.94 1.05 11.32
C GLN A 440 -4.42 0.68 11.26
N ARG A 441 -5.32 1.65 11.17
CA ARG A 441 -6.77 1.44 11.05
C ARG A 441 -7.15 0.65 9.81
N ASN A 442 -6.54 0.97 8.66
CA ASN A 442 -6.80 0.30 7.39
C ASN A 442 -6.00 -1.01 7.25
N MET A 443 -5.48 -1.55 8.35
CA MET A 443 -4.75 -2.83 8.40
C MET A 443 -3.55 -2.94 7.45
N GLN A 444 -3.02 -1.82 7.00
CA GLN A 444 -2.03 -1.80 5.93
C GLN A 444 -0.81 -2.66 6.25
N TYR A 445 -0.29 -2.61 7.48
CA TYR A 445 0.85 -3.44 7.88
C TYR A 445 0.55 -4.93 7.86
N PHE A 446 -0.66 -5.33 8.26
CA PHE A 446 -1.08 -6.72 8.21
C PHE A 446 -1.18 -7.21 6.76
N ASN A 447 -1.87 -6.45 5.91
CA ASN A 447 -2.03 -6.78 4.49
C ASN A 447 -0.68 -6.85 3.78
N LEU A 448 0.24 -5.92 4.07
CA LEU A 448 1.59 -5.93 3.51
C LEU A 448 2.41 -7.15 3.95
N ILE A 449 2.30 -7.58 5.21
CA ILE A 449 2.99 -8.78 5.69
C ILE A 449 2.41 -10.04 5.03
N GLY A 450 1.08 -10.17 5.01
CA GLY A 450 0.40 -11.30 4.36
C GLY A 450 0.69 -11.39 2.86
N ALA A 451 0.62 -10.25 2.16
CA ALA A 451 0.94 -10.18 0.75
C ALA A 451 2.41 -10.52 0.45
N ALA A 452 3.35 -10.10 1.30
CA ALA A 452 4.76 -10.46 1.17
C ALA A 452 4.97 -11.99 1.27
N ASP A 453 4.21 -12.68 2.14
CA ASP A 453 4.22 -14.14 2.22
C ASP A 453 3.71 -14.76 0.90
N ALA A 454 2.57 -14.31 0.41
CA ALA A 454 1.95 -14.79 -0.83
C ALA A 454 2.83 -14.57 -2.06
N PHE A 455 3.47 -13.40 -2.15
CA PHE A 455 4.26 -13.02 -3.32
C PHE A 455 5.65 -13.66 -3.36
N TRP A 456 6.15 -14.06 -2.21
CA TRP A 456 7.52 -14.59 -2.09
C TRP A 456 7.57 -16.11 -1.94
N ASN A 457 6.76 -16.68 -1.05
CA ASN A 457 6.87 -18.08 -0.67
C ASN A 457 6.07 -19.00 -1.59
N SER A 458 6.67 -20.11 -2.01
CA SER A 458 6.01 -21.10 -2.87
C SER A 458 5.06 -22.05 -2.13
N ASP A 459 5.10 -22.04 -0.81
CA ASP A 459 4.24 -22.85 0.07
C ASP A 459 3.11 -22.04 0.72
N PHE A 460 2.85 -20.84 0.21
CA PHE A 460 1.71 -20.05 0.64
C PHE A 460 0.40 -20.73 0.20
N ASP A 461 -0.48 -20.96 1.16
CA ASP A 461 -1.82 -21.50 0.93
C ASP A 461 -2.87 -20.49 1.35
N SER A 462 -3.53 -19.88 0.37
CA SER A 462 -4.58 -18.90 0.59
C SER A 462 -5.86 -19.48 1.17
N ASN A 463 -6.04 -20.81 1.14
CA ASN A 463 -7.24 -21.48 1.63
C ASN A 463 -7.11 -21.88 3.11
N ASP A 464 -5.90 -21.93 3.65
CA ASP A 464 -5.68 -22.11 5.10
C ASP A 464 -5.67 -20.75 5.82
N LYS A 465 -6.84 -20.16 5.97
CA LYS A 465 -7.01 -18.82 6.56
C LYS A 465 -6.47 -18.74 8.00
N GLN A 466 -6.62 -19.79 8.80
CA GLN A 466 -6.13 -19.76 10.18
C GLN A 466 -4.61 -19.70 10.24
N THR A 467 -3.93 -20.54 9.48
CA THR A 467 -2.45 -20.51 9.42
C THR A 467 -1.95 -19.18 8.86
N LEU A 468 -2.62 -18.61 7.85
CA LEU A 468 -2.31 -17.29 7.29
C LEU A 468 -2.37 -16.21 8.37
N VAL A 469 -3.50 -16.14 9.07
CA VAL A 469 -3.72 -15.16 10.15
C VAL A 469 -2.67 -15.31 11.24
N ASP A 470 -2.45 -16.53 11.73
CA ASP A 470 -1.50 -16.80 12.82
C ASP A 470 -0.06 -16.43 12.42
N ARG A 471 0.36 -16.75 11.19
CA ARG A 471 1.70 -16.39 10.68
C ARG A 471 1.86 -14.88 10.54
N THR A 472 0.86 -14.22 10.00
CA THR A 472 0.90 -12.78 9.77
C THR A 472 0.92 -12.01 11.10
N PHE A 473 0.10 -12.40 12.07
CA PHE A 473 0.12 -11.82 13.41
C PHE A 473 1.43 -12.08 14.14
N ALA A 474 1.96 -13.31 14.08
CA ALA A 474 3.23 -13.64 14.72
C ALA A 474 4.38 -12.78 14.16
N GLU A 475 4.39 -12.54 12.86
CA GLU A 475 5.41 -11.70 12.22
C GLU A 475 5.22 -10.21 12.54
N ALA A 476 3.99 -9.70 12.46
CA ALA A 476 3.67 -8.32 12.82
C ALA A 476 4.03 -8.03 14.28
N TYR A 477 3.68 -8.97 15.17
CA TYR A 477 4.03 -8.91 16.58
C TYR A 477 5.55 -8.91 16.79
N ARG A 478 6.28 -9.85 16.19
CA ARG A 478 7.74 -9.92 16.29
C ARG A 478 8.42 -8.62 15.87
N ARG A 479 7.88 -7.94 14.88
CA ARG A 479 8.44 -6.71 14.33
C ARG A 479 8.17 -5.49 15.20
N LYS A 480 6.94 -5.30 15.64
CA LYS A 480 6.51 -4.11 16.38
C LYS A 480 7.07 -4.07 17.80
N TRP A 481 7.35 -5.25 18.35
CA TRP A 481 7.71 -5.41 19.76
C TRP A 481 9.23 -5.50 20.02
N LYS A 482 10.01 -4.70 19.33
CA LYS A 482 11.35 -4.42 19.87
C LYS A 482 11.12 -3.70 21.20
N ASN A 483 11.37 -4.39 22.33
CA ASN A 483 11.27 -3.80 23.66
C ASN A 483 12.11 -2.53 23.71
N THR A 484 11.45 -1.39 23.71
CA THR A 484 12.09 -0.13 24.07
C THR A 484 11.80 0.13 25.55
N PRO A 485 12.78 0.58 26.35
CA PRO A 485 12.58 0.85 27.78
C PRO A 485 11.64 2.02 28.07
N HIS A 486 11.05 2.61 27.04
CA HIS A 486 10.30 3.86 27.08
C HIS A 486 8.81 3.70 26.74
N THR A 487 8.25 2.49 26.86
CA THR A 487 6.84 2.24 26.51
C THR A 487 5.97 2.03 27.75
N ILE A 488 4.79 2.64 27.73
CA ILE A 488 3.71 2.36 28.67
C ILE A 488 2.81 1.30 28.00
N THR A 489 2.72 0.12 28.62
CA THR A 489 1.90 -0.98 28.10
C THR A 489 0.62 -1.09 28.89
N VAL A 490 -0.51 -0.97 28.20
CA VAL A 490 -1.85 -1.09 28.76
C VAL A 490 -2.54 -2.27 28.12
N ARG A 491 -3.15 -3.12 28.92
CA ARG A 491 -4.03 -4.19 28.48
C ARG A 491 -5.46 -3.76 28.77
N HIS A 492 -6.28 -3.67 27.73
CA HIS A 492 -7.63 -3.14 27.85
C HIS A 492 -8.62 -3.76 26.88
N ARG A 493 -9.90 -3.49 27.07
CA ARG A 493 -11.00 -3.87 26.20
C ARG A 493 -12.24 -3.06 26.51
N THR A 494 -13.20 -3.01 25.61
CA THR A 494 -14.50 -2.38 25.84
C THR A 494 -15.65 -3.36 25.67
N ASN A 495 -16.80 -3.02 26.28
CA ASN A 495 -18.03 -3.79 26.18
C ASN A 495 -18.81 -3.54 24.88
N GLU A 496 -18.62 -2.37 24.26
CA GLU A 496 -19.36 -1.96 23.09
C GLU A 496 -18.60 -2.30 21.81
N ASN A 497 -19.37 -2.67 20.79
CA ASN A 497 -18.89 -2.88 19.43
C ASN A 497 -19.37 -1.71 18.57
N LEU A 498 -18.48 -0.79 18.26
CA LEU A 498 -18.75 0.30 17.35
C LEU A 498 -18.53 -0.20 15.92
N ARG A 499 -19.60 -0.23 15.11
CA ARG A 499 -19.45 -0.56 13.70
C ARG A 499 -18.45 0.40 13.07
N HIS A 500 -17.40 -0.16 12.53
CA HIS A 500 -16.35 0.59 11.89
C HIS A 500 -16.81 1.03 10.51
N GLU A 501 -16.81 2.31 10.27
CA GLU A 501 -16.99 2.86 8.95
C GLU A 501 -15.60 3.03 8.36
N PHE A 502 -15.26 2.23 7.35
CA PHE A 502 -14.08 2.48 6.55
C PHE A 502 -14.37 3.65 5.63
N PHE A 503 -13.55 4.66 5.74
CA PHE A 503 -13.45 5.65 4.71
C PHE A 503 -12.26 5.28 3.84
N TRP A 504 -12.56 4.87 2.64
CA TRP A 504 -11.55 4.47 1.66
C TRP A 504 -10.69 5.66 1.24
N CYS A 505 -11.25 6.87 1.31
CA CYS A 505 -10.60 8.12 0.97
C CYS A 505 -10.33 8.92 2.25
N GLY A 506 -9.10 9.00 2.63
CA GLY A 506 -8.48 9.30 3.90
C GLY A 506 -8.88 10.49 4.73
N VAL A 507 -9.72 11.38 4.27
CA VAL A 507 -9.90 12.70 4.91
C VAL A 507 -10.96 12.70 6.03
N PHE A 508 -11.71 11.60 6.25
CA PHE A 508 -12.99 11.69 6.96
C PHE A 508 -13.09 10.91 8.26
N ILE A 509 -12.01 10.68 8.96
CA ILE A 509 -12.11 10.08 10.27
C ILE A 509 -12.61 11.12 11.27
N ASP A 510 -13.88 11.00 11.65
CA ASP A 510 -14.40 11.74 12.80
C ASP A 510 -13.74 11.22 14.09
N ASP A 511 -12.63 11.84 14.43
CA ASP A 511 -11.86 11.52 15.65
C ASP A 511 -12.73 11.59 16.92
N LYS A 512 -13.78 12.42 16.90
CA LYS A 512 -14.74 12.52 18.00
C LYS A 512 -15.59 11.26 18.15
N LYS A 513 -15.89 10.56 17.05
CA LYS A 513 -16.68 9.33 17.06
C LYS A 513 -15.88 8.16 17.65
N TYR A 514 -14.61 8.07 17.30
CA TYR A 514 -13.77 6.92 17.66
C TYR A 514 -12.95 7.12 18.94
N ARG A 515 -12.69 8.35 19.35
CA ARG A 515 -12.01 8.65 20.60
C ARG A 515 -12.98 8.44 21.77
N ILE A 516 -12.79 7.32 22.49
CA ILE A 516 -13.68 6.93 23.60
C ILE A 516 -13.17 7.41 24.96
N GLY A 517 -11.89 7.77 25.07
CA GLY A 517 -11.27 8.25 26.29
C GLY A 517 -9.79 8.55 26.15
N SER A 518 -9.12 8.67 27.27
CA SER A 518 -7.66 8.80 27.35
C SER A 518 -7.13 8.17 28.62
N TYR A 519 -5.89 7.69 28.63
CA TYR A 519 -5.15 7.43 29.86
C TYR A 519 -4.43 8.70 30.29
N GLU A 520 -4.74 9.19 31.47
CA GLU A 520 -3.97 10.24 32.14
C GLU A 520 -2.79 9.59 32.83
N VAL A 521 -1.60 9.95 32.43
CA VAL A 521 -0.34 9.53 33.06
C VAL A 521 0.14 10.69 33.93
N THR A 522 0.26 10.46 35.24
CA THR A 522 0.80 11.44 36.20
C THR A 522 2.19 10.99 36.61
N TYR A 523 3.14 11.91 36.53
CA TYR A 523 4.52 11.71 36.94
C TYR A 523 4.78 12.27 38.32
N ALA A 524 5.78 11.77 39.01
CA ALA A 524 6.10 12.12 40.41
C ALA A 524 6.42 13.62 40.64
N ASP A 525 6.72 14.35 39.56
CA ASP A 525 6.91 15.81 39.61
C ASP A 525 5.61 16.62 39.37
N GLY A 526 4.46 15.93 39.28
CA GLY A 526 3.16 16.52 38.98
C GLY A 526 2.85 16.78 37.50
N THR A 527 3.78 16.48 36.60
CA THR A 527 3.50 16.53 35.15
C THR A 527 2.42 15.53 34.78
N THR A 528 1.51 15.90 33.89
CA THR A 528 0.47 15.01 33.37
C THR A 528 0.48 15.00 31.86
N VAL A 529 0.21 13.84 31.25
CA VAL A 529 0.02 13.67 29.80
C VAL A 529 -1.22 12.81 29.54
N LEU A 530 -1.88 13.01 28.40
CA LEU A 530 -3.03 12.23 27.96
C LEU A 530 -2.65 11.35 26.79
N LEU A 531 -2.83 10.04 26.94
CA LEU A 531 -2.65 9.06 25.90
C LEU A 531 -4.02 8.68 25.34
N PRO A 532 -4.32 8.94 24.05
CA PRO A 532 -5.67 8.75 23.52
C PRO A 532 -6.05 7.27 23.43
N VAL A 533 -7.31 6.97 23.74
CA VAL A 533 -7.93 5.65 23.56
C VAL A 533 -8.94 5.76 22.43
N LYS A 534 -8.61 5.12 21.30
CA LYS A 534 -9.39 5.21 20.06
C LYS A 534 -9.87 3.82 19.67
N TYR A 535 -11.19 3.67 19.54
CA TYR A 535 -11.80 2.42 19.11
C TYR A 535 -11.35 2.07 17.68
N GLY A 536 -11.04 0.80 17.44
CA GLY A 536 -10.53 0.33 16.14
C GLY A 536 -9.07 0.67 15.86
N THR A 537 -8.41 1.48 16.69
CA THR A 537 -6.98 1.82 16.58
C THR A 537 -6.15 1.12 17.63
N ASN A 538 -6.51 1.27 18.90
CA ASN A 538 -5.76 0.69 20.00
C ASN A 538 -6.61 -0.04 21.05
N ILE A 539 -7.92 -0.04 20.90
CA ILE A 539 -8.86 -0.81 21.71
C ILE A 539 -9.99 -1.34 20.83
N GLY A 540 -10.55 -2.50 21.18
CA GLY A 540 -11.74 -3.08 20.57
C GLY A 540 -12.66 -3.75 21.57
N ALA A 541 -13.76 -4.33 21.08
CA ALA A 541 -14.74 -5.04 21.86
C ALA A 541 -14.17 -6.34 22.44
N LYS A 542 -14.68 -6.75 23.61
CA LYS A 542 -14.29 -8.02 24.25
C LYS A 542 -14.80 -9.26 23.51
N ALA A 543 -15.88 -9.11 22.74
CA ALA A 543 -16.41 -10.20 21.94
C ALA A 543 -15.62 -10.36 20.64
N MET A 544 -15.33 -11.59 20.28
CA MET A 544 -14.68 -11.90 19.00
C MET A 544 -15.58 -11.47 17.86
N PRO A 545 -15.11 -10.63 16.94
CA PRO A 545 -15.85 -10.36 15.71
C PRO A 545 -16.02 -11.65 14.90
N SER A 546 -17.08 -11.73 14.06
CA SER A 546 -17.32 -12.91 13.24
C SER A 546 -16.16 -13.11 12.26
N TYR A 547 -15.54 -14.29 12.35
CA TYR A 547 -14.43 -14.68 11.49
C TYR A 547 -14.88 -14.81 10.01
N PRO A 548 -13.99 -14.66 9.04
CA PRO A 548 -12.53 -14.58 9.22
C PRO A 548 -11.96 -13.15 9.16
N VAL A 549 -12.70 -12.19 8.80
CA VAL A 549 -12.17 -10.90 8.39
C VAL A 549 -13.08 -9.79 8.87
N ASP A 550 -13.43 -9.87 10.15
CA ASP A 550 -13.89 -8.63 10.70
C ASP A 550 -12.68 -7.72 10.82
N SER A 551 -12.72 -6.67 10.05
CA SER A 551 -11.72 -5.64 9.97
C SER A 551 -11.21 -5.12 11.31
N GLU A 552 -12.02 -5.23 12.37
CA GLU A 552 -11.62 -4.81 13.71
C GLU A 552 -10.43 -5.56 14.29
N LEU A 553 -10.30 -6.86 14.03
CA LEU A 553 -9.14 -7.66 14.47
C LEU A 553 -7.86 -7.19 13.81
N PHE A 554 -7.94 -6.82 12.55
CA PHE A 554 -6.81 -6.41 11.74
C PHE A 554 -6.42 -4.95 11.97
N GLN A 555 -7.38 -4.09 12.27
CA GLN A 555 -7.13 -2.70 12.62
C GLN A 555 -6.30 -2.56 13.88
N LEU A 556 -6.43 -3.55 14.77
CA LEU A 556 -5.65 -3.66 15.99
C LEU A 556 -4.34 -4.44 15.80
N ALA A 557 -3.85 -4.60 14.58
CA ALA A 557 -2.59 -5.30 14.29
C ALA A 557 -1.36 -4.72 15.01
N GLY A 558 -1.53 -3.57 15.64
CA GLY A 558 -0.56 -3.00 16.56
C GLY A 558 -0.70 -3.47 18.00
N THR A 559 -1.71 -4.26 18.32
CA THR A 559 -1.98 -4.74 19.66
C THR A 559 -1.91 -6.26 19.72
N THR A 560 -1.43 -6.81 20.81
CA THR A 560 -1.50 -8.25 21.08
C THR A 560 -2.93 -8.63 21.43
N LEU A 561 -3.36 -9.80 21.01
CA LEU A 561 -4.68 -10.35 21.26
C LEU A 561 -4.57 -11.68 22.04
N PRO A 562 -4.13 -11.69 23.33
CA PRO A 562 -4.23 -12.89 24.11
C PRO A 562 -5.71 -13.17 24.39
N LEU A 563 -6.18 -14.35 24.03
CA LEU A 563 -7.50 -14.83 24.43
C LEU A 563 -7.58 -14.91 25.95
N GLY A 564 -8.64 -14.39 26.54
CA GLY A 564 -8.98 -14.60 27.94
C GLY A 564 -9.43 -16.05 28.17
N GLU A 565 -9.56 -16.45 29.44
CA GLU A 565 -9.97 -17.82 29.83
C GLU A 565 -11.33 -18.25 29.24
N ASN A 566 -12.18 -17.30 28.87
CA ASN A 566 -13.51 -17.52 28.31
C ASN A 566 -13.60 -17.24 26.80
N GLY A 567 -12.47 -17.11 26.08
CA GLY A 567 -12.46 -16.69 24.68
C GLY A 567 -12.63 -15.20 24.48
N ASP A 568 -12.71 -14.40 25.53
CA ASP A 568 -12.78 -12.95 25.47
C ASP A 568 -11.46 -12.36 24.96
N LEU A 569 -11.55 -11.33 24.14
CA LEU A 569 -10.40 -10.61 23.63
C LEU A 569 -9.88 -9.57 24.64
N TRP A 570 -8.59 -9.48 24.74
CA TRP A 570 -7.87 -8.41 25.39
C TRP A 570 -6.87 -7.80 24.40
N TYR A 571 -6.81 -6.49 24.36
CA TYR A 571 -5.91 -5.74 23.49
C TYR A 571 -4.77 -5.17 24.33
N GLU A 572 -3.55 -5.48 23.95
CA GLU A 572 -2.36 -4.97 24.63
C GLU A 572 -1.75 -3.87 23.77
N CYS A 573 -1.98 -2.63 24.16
CA CYS A 573 -1.48 -1.44 23.48
C CYS A 573 -0.25 -0.90 24.20
N ARG A 574 0.74 -0.48 23.41
CA ARG A 574 1.94 0.18 23.89
C ARG A 574 1.97 1.62 23.40
N TYR A 575 1.95 2.51 24.35
CA TYR A 575 2.14 3.93 24.11
C TYR A 575 3.61 4.28 24.28
N GLU A 576 4.13 5.17 23.45
CA GLU A 576 5.41 5.80 23.74
C GLU A 576 5.28 6.65 25.00
N ASN A 577 6.24 6.52 25.93
CA ASN A 577 6.25 7.36 27.12
C ASN A 577 6.83 8.74 26.77
N PRO A 578 6.03 9.83 26.78
CA PRO A 578 6.53 11.17 26.44
C PRO A 578 7.63 11.69 27.36
N HIS A 579 7.73 11.14 28.56
CA HIS A 579 8.75 11.51 29.55
C HIS A 579 9.42 10.27 30.13
N PRO A 580 10.25 9.56 29.33
CA PRO A 580 10.85 8.29 29.76
C PRO A 580 11.84 8.40 30.92
N ASP A 581 12.33 9.59 31.18
CA ASP A 581 13.22 9.94 32.27
C ASP A 581 12.51 10.26 33.60
N LYS A 582 11.16 10.41 33.56
CA LYS A 582 10.36 10.70 34.74
C LYS A 582 9.72 9.44 35.31
N LYS A 583 9.67 9.35 36.64
CA LYS A 583 8.97 8.28 37.30
C LYS A 583 7.45 8.48 37.19
N ILE A 584 6.75 7.50 36.66
CA ILE A 584 5.29 7.47 36.65
C ILE A 584 4.78 7.20 38.05
N GLU A 585 3.83 8.00 38.53
CA GLU A 585 3.19 7.86 39.82
C GLU A 585 1.89 7.06 39.72
N HIS A 586 1.02 7.41 38.78
CA HIS A 586 -0.17 6.64 38.46
C HIS A 586 -0.66 6.86 37.02
N ILE A 587 -1.49 5.93 36.57
CA ILE A 587 -2.16 5.97 35.26
C ILE A 587 -3.63 5.67 35.51
N ARG A 588 -4.54 6.53 35.03
CA ARG A 588 -5.98 6.32 35.13
C ARG A 588 -6.68 6.55 33.79
N TYR A 589 -7.75 5.82 33.56
CA TYR A 589 -8.60 6.03 32.39
C TYR A 589 -9.56 7.20 32.64
N LEU A 590 -9.65 8.12 31.69
CA LEU A 590 -10.60 9.22 31.66
C LEU A 590 -11.57 8.99 30.50
N PRO A 591 -12.85 8.65 30.76
CA PRO A 591 -13.83 8.47 29.67
C PRO A 591 -14.18 9.82 29.05
N ILE A 592 -14.39 9.81 27.73
CA ILE A 592 -14.97 10.93 26.96
C ILE A 592 -16.40 10.56 26.54
N ARG A 593 -16.64 9.27 26.33
CA ARG A 593 -17.96 8.73 25.98
C ARG A 593 -18.49 7.86 27.10
N GLU A 594 -19.72 8.16 27.53
CA GLU A 594 -20.39 7.44 28.63
C GLU A 594 -20.96 6.08 28.19
N ASP A 595 -21.18 5.88 26.90
CA ASP A 595 -21.69 4.64 26.32
C ASP A 595 -20.64 3.51 26.28
N PHE A 596 -19.35 3.83 26.50
CA PHE A 596 -18.27 2.86 26.55
C PHE A 596 -17.79 2.59 27.97
N THR A 597 -17.75 1.33 28.34
CA THR A 597 -17.09 0.86 29.56
C THR A 597 -15.76 0.22 29.19
N VAL A 598 -14.67 0.77 29.70
CA VAL A 598 -13.32 0.25 29.46
C VAL A 598 -12.82 -0.53 30.66
N GLU A 599 -12.54 -1.80 30.45
CA GLU A 599 -11.79 -2.62 31.40
C GLU A 599 -10.31 -2.52 31.04
N TYR A 600 -9.44 -2.22 32.01
CA TYR A 600 -8.00 -2.07 31.74
C TYR A 600 -7.11 -2.49 32.90
N GLY A 601 -5.87 -2.81 32.57
CA GLY A 601 -4.77 -3.05 33.50
C GLY A 601 -3.46 -2.51 32.92
N ILE A 602 -2.63 -1.97 33.80
CA ILE A 602 -1.30 -1.50 33.42
C ILE A 602 -0.35 -2.70 33.51
N VAL A 603 0.29 -3.05 32.40
CA VAL A 603 1.23 -4.20 32.30
C VAL A 603 2.64 -3.73 32.66
N THR A 604 3.06 -2.59 32.10
CA THR A 604 4.32 -1.94 32.45
C THR A 604 4.08 -0.44 32.50
N PRO A 605 4.42 0.21 33.63
CA PRO A 605 4.33 1.65 33.75
C PRO A 605 5.47 2.34 33.01
#